data_353b76bc69bc73a9c2b4c671d2ec900c
#
_entry.id   353b76bc69bc73a9c2b4c671d2ec900c
#
_cell.length_a   1.000
_cell.length_b   1.000
_cell.length_c   1.000
_cell.angle_alpha   90.00
_cell.angle_beta   90.00
_cell.angle_gamma   90.00
#
_symmetry.space_group_name_H-M   'P 1'
#
loop_
_entity.id
_entity.type
_entity.pdbx_description
1 polymer ?
#
loop_
_entity_poly.entity_id
_entity_poly.type
_entity_poly.pdbx_seq_one_letter_code
_entity_poly.pdbx_strand_id
1 'polypeptide(L)'
;MGITDERWPELASMYAEVNKIFGDVIKVTPISKVVGDMAIYMLANNIQIQDVLDPKKDVGFPASVIEFFSGRLGQPYKGFPKALQKKILKGKKPINYRFGSKLPSLKIKNRTKELEKKYSETISEKDTISQIFFPEVFDEYIKHKKKFGNTSVIPTSNYFFGMNTGEEIYVSIEPGKTLIIRYFTLS
;
A
#
# COMPACT_ATOMS: atom_id res chain seq x y z
N MET A 1 16.65 2.24 -0.53
CA MET A 1 17.85 1.41 -0.72
C MET A 1 17.91 1.07 -2.21
N GLY A 2 18.83 1.71 -2.95
CA GLY A 2 18.99 1.47 -4.38
C GLY A 2 19.87 0.24 -4.60
N ILE A 3 19.34 -0.76 -5.29
CA ILE A 3 20.17 -1.80 -5.89
C ILE A 3 20.60 -1.25 -7.23
N THR A 4 21.94 -1.25 -7.49
CA THR A 4 22.48 -0.84 -8.78
C THR A 4 22.12 -1.84 -9.86
N ASP A 5 22.05 -1.39 -11.12
CA ASP A 5 21.72 -2.25 -12.26
C ASP A 5 22.65 -3.48 -12.38
N GLU A 6 23.90 -3.33 -11.97
CA GLU A 6 24.90 -4.40 -11.94
C GLU A 6 24.54 -5.56 -11.01
N ARG A 7 23.81 -5.28 -9.91
CA ARG A 7 23.37 -6.29 -8.93
C ARG A 7 21.99 -6.88 -9.21
N TRP A 8 21.35 -6.45 -10.30
CA TRP A 8 20.03 -6.95 -10.66
C TRP A 8 19.97 -8.47 -10.91
N PRO A 9 20.94 -9.08 -11.61
CA PRO A 9 20.96 -10.55 -11.80
C PRO A 9 21.08 -11.29 -10.45
N GLU A 10 21.87 -10.77 -9.51
CA GLU A 10 22.01 -11.34 -8.17
C GLU A 10 20.70 -11.28 -7.40
N LEU A 11 20.00 -10.15 -7.47
CA LEU A 11 18.68 -9.99 -6.87
C LEU A 11 17.66 -10.96 -7.45
N ALA A 12 17.64 -11.14 -8.78
CA ALA A 12 16.72 -12.05 -9.45
C ALA A 12 16.94 -13.50 -9.00
N SER A 13 18.21 -13.92 -8.87
CA SER A 13 18.57 -15.24 -8.32
C SER A 13 18.11 -15.38 -6.87
N MET A 14 18.43 -14.40 -6.03
CA MET A 14 18.03 -14.39 -4.62
C MET A 14 16.51 -14.44 -4.47
N TYR A 15 15.76 -13.70 -5.31
CA TYR A 15 14.31 -13.73 -5.32
C TYR A 15 13.76 -15.14 -5.60
N ALA A 16 14.34 -15.86 -6.56
CA ALA A 16 13.94 -17.22 -6.87
C ALA A 16 14.22 -18.19 -5.69
N GLU A 17 15.38 -18.07 -5.05
CA GLU A 17 15.75 -18.88 -3.90
C GLU A 17 14.85 -18.59 -2.67
N VAL A 18 14.58 -17.33 -2.39
CA VAL A 18 13.65 -16.92 -1.33
C VAL A 18 12.26 -17.49 -1.58
N ASN A 19 11.75 -17.40 -2.82
CA ASN A 19 10.46 -17.99 -3.15
C ASN A 19 10.44 -19.50 -2.87
N LYS A 20 11.50 -20.20 -3.22
CA LYS A 20 11.62 -21.63 -2.98
C LYS A 20 11.60 -21.99 -1.49
N ILE A 21 12.37 -21.29 -0.66
CA ILE A 21 12.37 -21.55 0.80
C ILE A 21 11.07 -21.11 1.48
N PHE A 22 10.30 -20.22 0.88
CA PHE A 22 8.96 -19.82 1.36
C PHE A 22 7.87 -20.83 0.96
N GLY A 23 8.20 -21.88 0.19
CA GLY A 23 7.29 -22.94 -0.21
C GLY A 23 6.67 -22.76 -1.59
N ASP A 24 7.38 -22.12 -2.52
CA ASP A 24 6.94 -21.84 -3.89
C ASP A 24 5.58 -21.13 -3.92
N VAL A 25 5.51 -20.02 -3.19
CA VAL A 25 4.26 -19.25 -3.07
C VAL A 25 3.88 -18.57 -4.38
N ILE A 26 2.56 -18.43 -4.60
CA ILE A 26 2.03 -17.72 -5.77
C ILE A 26 2.41 -16.23 -5.67
N LYS A 27 3.06 -15.73 -6.73
CA LYS A 27 3.59 -14.37 -6.79
C LYS A 27 2.53 -13.38 -7.28
N VAL A 28 1.51 -13.16 -6.47
CA VAL A 28 0.51 -12.09 -6.65
C VAL A 28 0.62 -11.11 -5.49
N THR A 29 0.15 -9.88 -5.69
CA THR A 29 0.12 -8.87 -4.62
C THR A 29 -0.78 -9.34 -3.46
N PRO A 30 -0.34 -9.26 -2.19
CA PRO A 30 0.92 -8.65 -1.71
C PRO A 30 2.11 -9.61 -1.60
N ILE A 31 1.97 -10.89 -1.96
CA ILE A 31 2.99 -11.94 -1.71
C ILE A 31 4.28 -11.70 -2.51
N SER A 32 4.17 -11.19 -3.74
CA SER A 32 5.33 -10.83 -4.56
C SER A 32 6.22 -9.80 -3.84
N LYS A 33 5.62 -8.82 -3.16
CA LYS A 33 6.35 -7.85 -2.34
C LYS A 33 7.06 -8.51 -1.17
N VAL A 34 6.44 -9.46 -0.48
CA VAL A 34 7.05 -10.18 0.65
C VAL A 34 8.33 -10.91 0.23
N VAL A 35 8.29 -11.60 -0.91
CA VAL A 35 9.48 -12.29 -1.46
C VAL A 35 10.56 -11.27 -1.85
N GLY A 36 10.18 -10.18 -2.50
CA GLY A 36 11.10 -9.11 -2.88
C GLY A 36 11.74 -8.42 -1.68
N ASP A 37 10.96 -8.06 -0.66
CA ASP A 37 11.47 -7.44 0.56
C ASP A 37 12.53 -8.32 1.24
N MET A 38 12.29 -9.65 1.29
CA MET A 38 13.26 -10.58 1.86
C MET A 38 14.52 -10.69 1.02
N ALA A 39 14.39 -10.79 -0.30
CA ALA A 39 15.54 -10.88 -1.21
C ALA A 39 16.43 -9.63 -1.11
N ILE A 40 15.82 -8.44 -1.14
CA ILE A 40 16.52 -7.16 -0.98
C ILE A 40 17.20 -7.09 0.40
N TYR A 41 16.48 -7.48 1.45
CA TYR A 41 17.03 -7.49 2.81
C TYR A 41 18.25 -8.39 2.93
N MET A 42 18.18 -9.59 2.37
CA MET A 42 19.30 -10.55 2.37
C MET A 42 20.52 -10.00 1.64
N LEU A 43 20.34 -9.45 0.44
CA LEU A 43 21.41 -8.84 -0.33
C LEU A 43 22.05 -7.65 0.38
N ALA A 44 21.24 -6.77 0.96
CA ALA A 44 21.71 -5.57 1.65
C ALA A 44 22.52 -5.90 2.92
N ASN A 45 22.25 -7.07 3.55
CA ASN A 45 22.89 -7.48 4.80
C ASN A 45 23.86 -8.68 4.61
N ASN A 46 24.17 -9.05 3.36
CA ASN A 46 25.03 -10.21 3.04
C ASN A 46 24.59 -11.52 3.72
N ILE A 47 23.28 -11.74 3.85
CA ILE A 47 22.69 -12.93 4.44
C ILE A 47 22.51 -13.98 3.35
N GLN A 48 22.96 -15.21 3.63
CA GLN A 48 22.81 -16.35 2.72
C GLN A 48 21.56 -17.17 3.06
N ILE A 49 21.06 -17.95 2.10
CA ILE A 49 19.91 -18.85 2.31
C ILE A 49 20.15 -19.81 3.48
N GLN A 50 21.38 -20.33 3.60
CA GLN A 50 21.76 -21.21 4.69
C GLN A 50 21.62 -20.56 6.07
N ASP A 51 21.90 -19.26 6.16
CA ASP A 51 21.73 -18.47 7.40
C ASP A 51 20.27 -18.37 7.80
N VAL A 52 19.40 -18.18 6.81
CA VAL A 52 17.95 -18.12 7.01
C VAL A 52 17.41 -19.47 7.48
N LEU A 53 17.93 -20.56 6.95
CA LEU A 53 17.48 -21.93 7.27
C LEU A 53 18.11 -22.49 8.56
N ASP A 54 19.29 -22.01 8.98
CA ASP A 54 19.96 -22.47 10.20
C ASP A 54 19.19 -22.04 11.46
N PRO A 55 18.60 -22.96 12.24
CA PRO A 55 17.84 -22.62 13.44
C PRO A 55 18.66 -21.94 14.54
N LYS A 56 20.00 -22.08 14.51
CA LYS A 56 20.91 -21.51 15.52
C LYS A 56 21.33 -20.08 15.20
N LYS A 57 21.23 -19.66 13.93
CA LYS A 57 21.63 -18.33 13.49
C LYS A 57 20.47 -17.34 13.70
N ASP A 58 20.69 -16.30 14.49
CA ASP A 58 19.70 -15.23 14.64
C ASP A 58 19.75 -14.33 13.40
N VAL A 59 18.66 -14.30 12.66
CA VAL A 59 18.47 -13.49 11.45
C VAL A 59 17.27 -12.59 11.67
N GLY A 60 17.42 -11.32 11.31
CA GLY A 60 16.30 -10.39 11.23
C GLY A 60 15.41 -10.70 10.04
N PHE A 61 14.15 -10.30 10.12
CA PHE A 61 13.19 -10.46 9.03
C PHE A 61 12.42 -9.15 8.81
N PRO A 62 12.17 -8.74 7.55
CA PRO A 62 11.31 -7.60 7.24
C PRO A 62 9.90 -7.77 7.83
N ALA A 63 9.25 -6.66 8.19
CA ALA A 63 7.91 -6.67 8.76
C ALA A 63 6.88 -7.39 7.87
N SER A 64 6.97 -7.20 6.55
CA SER A 64 6.12 -7.87 5.56
C SER A 64 6.26 -9.40 5.59
N VAL A 65 7.48 -9.90 5.80
CA VAL A 65 7.78 -11.34 5.94
C VAL A 65 7.17 -11.89 7.23
N ILE A 66 7.34 -11.18 8.34
CA ILE A 66 6.74 -11.56 9.62
C ILE A 66 5.20 -11.58 9.51
N GLU A 67 4.62 -10.58 8.86
CA GLU A 67 3.18 -10.49 8.66
C GLU A 67 2.66 -11.65 7.79
N PHE A 68 3.35 -11.98 6.70
CA PHE A 68 3.01 -13.12 5.86
C PHE A 68 3.04 -14.44 6.64
N PHE A 69 4.15 -14.73 7.31
CA PHE A 69 4.29 -15.98 8.08
C PHE A 69 3.40 -16.04 9.32
N SER A 70 2.91 -14.90 9.80
CA SER A 70 1.87 -14.86 10.85
C SER A 70 0.50 -15.34 10.36
N GLY A 71 0.28 -15.45 9.04
CA GLY A 71 -0.99 -15.81 8.42
C GLY A 71 -1.97 -14.64 8.21
N ARG A 72 -1.56 -13.40 8.47
CA ARG A 72 -2.42 -12.21 8.24
C ARG A 72 -2.72 -11.94 6.78
N LEU A 73 -1.78 -12.28 5.89
CA LEU A 73 -1.95 -12.15 4.44
C LEU A 73 -2.59 -13.38 3.78
N GLY A 74 -3.14 -14.29 4.57
CA GLY A 74 -3.74 -15.53 4.10
C GLY A 74 -2.87 -16.76 4.35
N GLN A 75 -3.34 -17.91 3.88
CA GLN A 75 -2.67 -19.19 4.06
C GLN A 75 -2.21 -19.70 2.68
N PRO A 76 -0.92 -20.02 2.49
CA PRO A 76 -0.47 -20.67 1.27
C PRO A 76 -1.16 -22.02 1.08
N TYR A 77 -1.41 -22.40 -0.18
CA TYR A 77 -2.11 -23.64 -0.51
C TYR A 77 -1.49 -24.89 0.14
N LYS A 78 -0.15 -24.97 0.17
CA LYS A 78 0.60 -26.07 0.81
C LYS A 78 0.90 -25.81 2.29
N GLY A 79 0.39 -24.71 2.86
CA GLY A 79 0.76 -24.23 4.19
C GLY A 79 2.16 -23.60 4.22
N PHE A 80 2.57 -23.14 5.40
CA PHE A 80 3.90 -22.56 5.61
C PHE A 80 4.94 -23.63 5.91
N PRO A 81 6.21 -23.48 5.45
CA PRO A 81 7.34 -24.29 5.93
C PRO A 81 7.50 -24.12 7.44
N LYS A 82 7.11 -25.13 8.21
CA LYS A 82 6.92 -25.02 9.67
C LYS A 82 8.19 -24.61 10.44
N ALA A 83 9.35 -25.14 10.05
CA ALA A 83 10.62 -24.77 10.69
C ALA A 83 10.94 -23.29 10.51
N LEU A 84 10.79 -22.79 9.28
CA LEU A 84 11.01 -21.39 8.94
C LEU A 84 9.97 -20.47 9.60
N GLN A 85 8.69 -20.88 9.59
CA GLN A 85 7.64 -20.14 10.28
C GLN A 85 7.91 -19.97 11.77
N LYS A 86 8.36 -21.05 12.45
CA LYS A 86 8.72 -21.00 13.87
C LYS A 86 9.88 -20.03 14.13
N LYS A 87 10.90 -20.06 13.28
CA LYS A 87 12.07 -19.17 13.36
C LYS A 87 11.65 -17.70 13.17
N ILE A 88 10.88 -17.38 12.13
CA ILE A 88 10.43 -16.01 11.80
C ILE A 88 9.55 -15.44 12.91
N LEU A 89 8.63 -16.24 13.44
CA LEU A 89 7.68 -15.78 14.44
C LEU A 89 8.24 -15.71 15.87
N LYS A 90 9.43 -16.26 16.11
CA LYS A 90 10.11 -16.24 17.43
C LYS A 90 9.14 -16.62 18.58
N GLY A 91 8.38 -17.70 18.39
CA GLY A 91 7.43 -18.22 19.37
C GLY A 91 6.04 -17.59 19.39
N LYS A 92 5.77 -16.57 18.57
CA LYS A 92 4.40 -16.03 18.41
C LYS A 92 3.52 -17.06 17.69
N LYS A 93 2.28 -17.22 18.15
CA LYS A 93 1.31 -18.14 17.54
C LYS A 93 0.85 -17.59 16.18
N PRO A 94 0.91 -18.39 15.10
CA PRO A 94 0.36 -17.99 13.82
C PRO A 94 -1.16 -18.01 13.83
N ILE A 95 -1.76 -17.26 12.92
CA ILE A 95 -3.20 -17.26 12.64
C ILE A 95 -3.47 -18.44 11.68
N ASN A 96 -4.45 -19.27 12.01
CA ASN A 96 -4.88 -20.43 11.21
C ASN A 96 -6.28 -20.27 10.62
N TYR A 97 -6.81 -19.06 10.62
CA TYR A 97 -8.12 -18.69 10.08
C TYR A 97 -7.99 -17.47 9.17
N ARG A 98 -9.03 -17.18 8.38
CA ARG A 98 -9.08 -15.96 7.58
C ARG A 98 -9.13 -14.74 8.50
N PHE A 99 -8.07 -13.93 8.50
CA PHE A 99 -7.88 -12.81 9.43
C PHE A 99 -9.10 -11.88 9.49
N GLY A 100 -9.64 -11.48 8.33
CA GLY A 100 -10.80 -10.60 8.26
C GLY A 100 -12.10 -11.18 8.83
N SER A 101 -12.19 -12.52 9.01
CA SER A 101 -13.43 -13.14 9.51
C SER A 101 -13.72 -12.85 10.98
N LYS A 102 -12.72 -12.43 11.74
CA LYS A 102 -12.84 -12.12 13.18
C LYS A 102 -12.71 -10.63 13.49
N LEU A 103 -12.58 -9.79 12.47
CA LEU A 103 -12.58 -8.36 12.68
C LEU A 103 -14.00 -7.86 12.97
N PRO A 104 -14.17 -6.91 13.88
CA PRO A 104 -15.47 -6.31 14.16
C PRO A 104 -15.97 -5.56 12.91
N SER A 105 -17.29 -5.59 12.70
CA SER A 105 -17.92 -4.83 11.62
C SER A 105 -17.72 -3.33 11.82
N LEU A 106 -17.29 -2.65 10.77
CA LEU A 106 -17.16 -1.20 10.79
C LEU A 106 -18.53 -0.54 10.71
N LYS A 107 -18.81 0.38 11.65
CA LYS A 107 -20.01 1.20 11.64
C LYS A 107 -19.74 2.47 10.82
N ILE A 108 -19.97 2.42 9.51
CA ILE A 108 -19.65 3.51 8.56
C ILE A 108 -20.19 4.86 9.07
N LYS A 109 -21.47 4.94 9.46
CA LYS A 109 -22.08 6.17 9.96
C LYS A 109 -21.35 6.79 11.18
N ASN A 110 -20.85 5.96 12.08
CA ASN A 110 -20.08 6.46 13.24
C ASN A 110 -18.71 6.99 12.76
N ARG A 111 -18.07 6.23 11.86
CA ARG A 111 -16.78 6.65 11.28
C ARG A 111 -16.90 7.97 10.51
N THR A 112 -17.96 8.14 9.71
CA THR A 112 -18.24 9.42 9.02
C THR A 112 -18.26 10.59 10.00
N LYS A 113 -19.02 10.48 11.09
CA LYS A 113 -19.09 11.54 12.12
C LYS A 113 -17.73 11.85 12.78
N GLU A 114 -16.93 10.83 13.02
CA GLU A 114 -15.55 11.00 13.54
C GLU A 114 -14.67 11.78 12.56
N LEU A 115 -14.78 11.47 11.26
CA LEU A 115 -14.03 12.12 10.21
C LEU A 115 -14.49 13.55 9.97
N GLU A 116 -15.79 13.82 9.99
CA GLU A 116 -16.35 15.18 9.92
C GLU A 116 -15.79 16.05 11.06
N LYS A 117 -15.73 15.50 12.28
CA LYS A 117 -15.12 16.19 13.41
C LYS A 117 -13.62 16.37 13.23
N LYS A 118 -12.90 15.35 12.74
CA LYS A 118 -11.44 15.39 12.55
C LYS A 118 -11.04 16.44 11.53
N TYR A 119 -11.75 16.49 10.41
CA TYR A 119 -11.35 17.35 9.29
C TYR A 119 -12.11 18.69 9.24
N SER A 120 -13.16 18.85 10.06
CA SER A 120 -14.08 20.02 10.01
C SER A 120 -14.65 20.26 8.61
N GLU A 121 -15.06 19.18 7.95
CA GLU A 121 -15.58 19.10 6.59
C GLU A 121 -16.77 18.16 6.52
N THR A 122 -17.68 18.38 5.57
CA THR A 122 -18.71 17.38 5.25
C THR A 122 -18.05 16.19 4.56
N ILE A 123 -18.24 15.00 5.12
CA ILE A 123 -17.64 13.77 4.64
C ILE A 123 -18.71 12.85 4.07
N SER A 124 -18.60 12.49 2.80
CA SER A 124 -19.51 11.55 2.17
C SER A 124 -19.21 10.10 2.62
N GLU A 125 -20.14 9.18 2.35
CA GLU A 125 -19.91 7.76 2.58
C GLU A 125 -18.74 7.24 1.75
N LYS A 126 -18.58 7.71 0.49
CA LYS A 126 -17.42 7.39 -0.36
C LYS A 126 -16.11 7.87 0.24
N ASP A 127 -16.08 9.08 0.77
CA ASP A 127 -14.92 9.63 1.46
C ASP A 127 -14.56 8.79 2.69
N THR A 128 -15.58 8.38 3.46
CA THR A 128 -15.40 7.51 4.63
C THR A 128 -14.76 6.17 4.24
N ILE A 129 -15.26 5.54 3.18
CA ILE A 129 -14.72 4.29 2.66
C ILE A 129 -13.29 4.49 2.16
N SER A 130 -13.02 5.56 1.42
CA SER A 130 -11.68 5.90 0.94
C SER A 130 -10.68 6.10 2.09
N GLN A 131 -11.11 6.79 3.15
CA GLN A 131 -10.27 6.98 4.34
C GLN A 131 -9.98 5.66 5.08
N ILE A 132 -10.93 4.74 5.13
CA ILE A 132 -10.73 3.43 5.76
C ILE A 132 -9.69 2.61 5.00
N PHE A 133 -9.71 2.63 3.67
CA PHE A 133 -8.78 1.87 2.85
C PHE A 133 -7.41 2.53 2.68
N PHE A 134 -7.38 3.87 2.63
CA PHE A 134 -6.19 4.65 2.30
C PHE A 134 -6.05 5.87 3.22
N PRO A 135 -5.83 5.68 4.53
CA PRO A 135 -5.88 6.78 5.51
C PRO A 135 -4.88 7.91 5.22
N GLU A 136 -3.64 7.59 4.89
CA GLU A 136 -2.59 8.59 4.63
C GLU A 136 -2.88 9.37 3.34
N VAL A 137 -3.24 8.68 2.27
CA VAL A 137 -3.62 9.31 0.98
C VAL A 137 -4.85 10.19 1.14
N PHE A 138 -5.81 9.77 1.97
CA PHE A 138 -6.99 10.58 2.25
C PHE A 138 -6.66 11.84 3.06
N ASP A 139 -5.73 11.77 4.01
CA ASP A 139 -5.23 12.95 4.73
C ASP A 139 -4.60 13.98 3.76
N GLU A 140 -3.83 13.52 2.77
CA GLU A 140 -3.26 14.38 1.72
C GLU A 140 -4.34 14.95 0.80
N TYR A 141 -5.31 14.13 0.39
CA TYR A 141 -6.45 14.58 -0.41
C TYR A 141 -7.23 15.70 0.27
N ILE A 142 -7.55 15.57 1.57
CA ILE A 142 -8.26 16.63 2.30
C ILE A 142 -7.44 17.92 2.38
N LYS A 143 -6.12 17.82 2.60
CA LYS A 143 -5.23 19.01 2.56
C LYS A 143 -5.26 19.70 1.20
N HIS A 144 -5.17 18.91 0.12
CA HIS A 144 -5.26 19.41 -1.25
C HIS A 144 -6.61 20.09 -1.52
N LYS A 145 -7.71 19.42 -1.15
CA LYS A 145 -9.06 19.93 -1.30
C LYS A 145 -9.27 21.26 -0.55
N LYS A 146 -8.74 21.38 0.67
CA LYS A 146 -8.80 22.63 1.44
C LYS A 146 -8.03 23.78 0.78
N LYS A 147 -6.90 23.47 0.13
CA LYS A 147 -6.05 24.47 -0.53
C LYS A 147 -6.60 24.91 -1.88
N PHE A 148 -7.09 23.99 -2.68
CA PHE A 148 -7.43 24.21 -4.10
C PHE A 148 -8.93 24.08 -4.41
N GLY A 149 -9.75 23.70 -3.44
CA GLY A 149 -11.16 23.39 -3.66
C GLY A 149 -11.35 22.01 -4.30
N ASN A 150 -12.52 21.79 -4.89
CA ASN A 150 -12.85 20.53 -5.56
C ASN A 150 -12.29 20.49 -6.98
N THR A 151 -11.09 19.98 -7.15
CA THR A 151 -10.43 19.85 -8.46
C THR A 151 -10.97 18.70 -9.31
N SER A 152 -11.85 17.83 -8.78
CA SER A 152 -12.42 16.70 -9.53
C SER A 152 -13.36 17.12 -10.67
N VAL A 153 -13.80 18.38 -10.67
CA VAL A 153 -14.64 18.96 -11.73
C VAL A 153 -13.83 19.46 -12.93
N ILE A 154 -12.50 19.57 -12.77
CA ILE A 154 -11.60 20.02 -13.85
C ILE A 154 -11.39 18.87 -14.82
N PRO A 155 -11.50 19.10 -16.16
CA PRO A 155 -11.17 18.06 -17.12
C PRO A 155 -9.74 17.51 -16.93
N THR A 156 -9.58 16.21 -17.04
CA THR A 156 -8.30 15.54 -16.76
C THR A 156 -7.13 16.11 -17.59
N SER A 157 -7.38 16.42 -18.87
CA SER A 157 -6.39 17.05 -19.74
C SER A 157 -5.91 18.40 -19.18
N ASN A 158 -6.83 19.25 -18.76
CA ASN A 158 -6.48 20.57 -18.21
C ASN A 158 -5.80 20.46 -16.84
N TYR A 159 -6.16 19.45 -16.03
CA TYR A 159 -5.51 19.21 -14.75
C TYR A 159 -4.04 18.82 -14.91
N PHE A 160 -3.72 17.93 -15.87
CA PHE A 160 -2.35 17.44 -16.07
C PHE A 160 -1.48 18.32 -16.97
N PHE A 161 -2.07 18.91 -18.00
CA PHE A 161 -1.30 19.65 -19.02
C PHE A 161 -1.46 21.16 -18.90
N GLY A 162 -2.33 21.63 -17.99
CA GLY A 162 -2.66 23.05 -17.84
C GLY A 162 -3.59 23.56 -18.92
N MET A 163 -3.58 24.88 -19.08
CA MET A 163 -4.37 25.60 -20.07
C MET A 163 -3.45 26.45 -20.93
N ASN A 164 -3.80 26.63 -22.20
CA ASN A 164 -3.10 27.56 -23.08
C ASN A 164 -3.56 29.00 -22.79
N THR A 165 -2.71 29.97 -23.07
CA THR A 165 -3.07 31.40 -22.96
C THR A 165 -4.29 31.71 -23.83
N GLY A 166 -5.29 32.35 -23.21
CA GLY A 166 -6.57 32.65 -23.87
C GLY A 166 -7.60 31.52 -23.88
N GLU A 167 -7.23 30.32 -23.35
CA GLU A 167 -8.17 29.21 -23.24
C GLU A 167 -9.17 29.43 -22.12
N GLU A 168 -10.44 29.03 -22.36
CA GLU A 168 -11.50 29.01 -21.38
C GLU A 168 -12.02 27.58 -21.19
N ILE A 169 -12.25 27.18 -19.96
CA ILE A 169 -12.93 25.92 -19.65
C ILE A 169 -14.17 26.19 -18.80
N TYR A 170 -15.22 25.43 -19.07
CA TYR A 170 -16.49 25.50 -18.38
C TYR A 170 -16.65 24.25 -17.53
N VAL A 171 -16.73 24.40 -16.21
CA VAL A 171 -16.87 23.27 -15.29
C VAL A 171 -18.16 23.41 -14.49
N SER A 172 -19.00 22.39 -14.49
CA SER A 172 -20.18 22.33 -13.65
C SER A 172 -19.80 21.93 -12.22
N ILE A 173 -20.02 22.83 -11.27
CA ILE A 173 -19.71 22.57 -9.85
C ILE A 173 -20.91 22.05 -9.06
N GLU A 174 -22.12 22.46 -9.47
CA GLU A 174 -23.39 22.01 -8.92
C GLU A 174 -24.48 22.17 -10.01
N PRO A 175 -25.63 21.51 -9.88
CA PRO A 175 -26.75 21.74 -10.81
C PRO A 175 -27.08 23.20 -10.95
N GLY A 176 -26.98 23.71 -12.17
CA GLY A 176 -27.25 25.14 -12.49
C GLY A 176 -26.12 26.12 -12.14
N LYS A 177 -24.99 25.66 -11.61
CA LYS A 177 -23.81 26.49 -11.34
C LYS A 177 -22.65 26.08 -12.19
N THR A 178 -22.19 26.94 -13.06
CA THR A 178 -21.01 26.74 -13.92
C THR A 178 -19.92 27.71 -13.51
N LEU A 179 -18.72 27.19 -13.27
CA LEU A 179 -17.52 27.97 -13.11
C LEU A 179 -16.83 28.09 -14.47
N ILE A 180 -16.43 29.30 -14.83
CA ILE A 180 -15.63 29.57 -16.02
C ILE A 180 -14.20 29.83 -15.54
N ILE A 181 -13.26 29.03 -15.98
CA ILE A 181 -11.84 29.20 -15.68
C ILE A 181 -11.17 29.75 -16.95
N ARG A 182 -10.48 30.89 -16.82
CA ARG A 182 -9.73 31.52 -17.89
C ARG A 182 -8.27 31.65 -17.52
N TYR A 183 -7.41 31.38 -18.47
CA TYR A 183 -5.98 31.56 -18.29
C TYR A 183 -5.48 32.75 -19.13
N PHE A 184 -4.92 33.74 -18.45
CA PHE A 184 -4.29 34.90 -19.07
C PHE A 184 -2.85 35.03 -18.55
N THR A 185 -1.91 35.32 -19.45
CA THR A 185 -0.60 35.81 -19.04
C THR A 185 -0.77 37.30 -18.71
N LEU A 186 -0.38 37.71 -17.52
CA LEU A 186 -0.19 39.12 -17.19
C LEU A 186 1.04 39.60 -17.99
N SER A 187 0.79 40.48 -18.96
CA SER A 187 1.85 41.19 -19.72
C SER A 187 2.55 42.19 -18.84
#